data_1ed1f8d8b3831798c4394b4ac010de7d
#
_entry.id   1ed1f8d8b3831798c4394b4ac010de7d
#
_cell.length_a   1.000
_cell.length_b   1.000
_cell.length_c   1.000
_cell.angle_alpha   90.00
_cell.angle_beta   90.00
_cell.angle_gamma   90.00
#
_symmetry.space_group_name_H-M   'P 1'
#
loop_
_entity.id
_entity.type
_entity.pdbx_description
1 polymer ?
#
loop_
_entity_poly.entity_id
_entity_poly.type
_entity_poly.pdbx_seq_one_letter_code
_entity_poly.pdbx_strand_id
1 'polypeptide(L)' 'MSDIKKINDEAINEVAGGTAQGEVWTDHGMVMYRVAYGDTLSEIAMRFNTTCEAIKALNPELIKDINMIRVDWVIRVL' A
#
# COMPACT_ATOMS: atom_id res chain seq x y z
N MET A 1 -17.27 -1.81 14.23
CA MET A 1 -16.06 -1.50 14.13
C MET A 1 -15.47 -1.68 12.80
N SER A 2 -15.46 -2.76 12.29
CA SER A 2 -14.87 -2.88 10.98
C SER A 2 -15.60 -2.07 9.95
N ASP A 3 -16.83 -1.79 10.16
CA ASP A 3 -17.54 -0.99 9.20
C ASP A 3 -16.98 0.39 9.09
N ILE A 4 -16.47 0.92 10.16
CA ILE A 4 -15.88 2.22 10.13
C ILE A 4 -14.73 2.25 9.15
N LYS A 5 -13.95 1.23 9.15
CA LYS A 5 -12.84 1.18 8.25
C LYS A 5 -13.31 1.11 6.83
N LYS A 6 -14.35 0.40 6.58
CA LYS A 6 -14.82 0.31 5.23
C LYS A 6 -15.25 1.63 4.70
N ILE A 7 -15.86 2.42 5.52
CA ILE A 7 -16.31 3.71 5.05
C ILE A 7 -15.15 4.57 4.67
N ASN A 8 -14.11 4.54 5.48
CA ASN A 8 -12.95 5.32 5.16
C ASN A 8 -12.30 4.85 3.88
N ASP A 9 -12.30 3.57 3.69
CA ASP A 9 -11.67 3.03 2.51
C ASP A 9 -12.40 3.45 1.26
N GLU A 10 -13.68 3.53 1.34
CA GLU A 10 -14.43 3.96 0.18
C GLU A 10 -14.10 5.36 -0.23
N ALA A 11 -13.99 6.24 0.74
CA ALA A 11 -13.66 7.61 0.43
C ALA A 11 -12.30 7.70 -0.22
N ILE A 12 -11.37 6.95 0.28
CA ILE A 12 -10.04 6.96 -0.28
C ILE A 12 -10.05 6.46 -1.70
N ASN A 13 -10.77 5.42 -1.95
CA ASN A 13 -10.79 4.86 -3.27
C ASN A 13 -11.33 5.82 -4.29
N GLU A 14 -12.29 6.58 -3.91
CA GLU A 14 -12.86 7.52 -4.84
C GLU A 14 -11.87 8.60 -5.20
N VAL A 15 -11.07 8.99 -4.24
CA VAL A 15 -10.17 10.09 -4.46
C VAL A 15 -8.92 9.66 -5.16
N ALA A 16 -8.40 8.57 -4.75
CA ALA A 16 -7.05 8.27 -5.10
C ALA A 16 -6.83 7.81 -6.49
N GLY A 17 -7.76 7.38 -7.17
CA GLY A 17 -7.50 6.84 -8.47
C GLY A 17 -6.75 5.54 -8.44
N GLY A 18 -6.18 5.17 -7.33
CA GLY A 18 -5.56 3.88 -7.21
C GLY A 18 -6.56 2.89 -6.74
N THR A 19 -6.32 1.62 -7.00
CA THR A 19 -7.24 0.58 -6.61
C THR A 19 -6.70 -0.30 -5.51
N ALA A 20 -5.60 0.08 -4.90
CA ALA A 20 -5.00 -0.70 -3.83
C ALA A 20 -5.93 -0.73 -2.62
N GLN A 21 -6.25 -1.89 -2.11
CA GLN A 21 -7.23 -2.06 -1.05
C GLN A 21 -6.72 -2.84 0.14
N GLY A 22 -5.43 -2.95 0.29
CA GLY A 22 -4.86 -3.66 1.41
C GLY A 22 -4.97 -2.87 2.70
N GLU A 23 -4.59 -3.51 3.80
CA GLU A 23 -4.65 -2.90 5.11
C GLU A 23 -3.50 -1.94 5.33
N VAL A 24 -3.78 -0.87 6.06
CA VAL A 24 -2.80 0.18 6.35
C VAL A 24 -2.74 0.37 7.84
N TRP A 25 -1.54 0.51 8.38
CA TRP A 25 -1.39 0.88 9.80
C TRP A 25 -0.07 1.60 9.97
N THR A 26 0.11 2.24 11.12
CA THR A 26 1.38 2.89 11.42
C THR A 26 2.10 2.09 12.49
N ASP A 27 3.41 2.12 12.42
CA ASP A 27 4.26 1.39 13.34
C ASP A 27 5.54 2.18 13.51
N HIS A 28 5.75 2.75 14.70
CA HIS A 28 6.97 3.51 14.99
C HIS A 28 7.20 4.60 13.96
N GLY A 29 6.14 5.29 13.57
CA GLY A 29 6.27 6.38 12.62
C GLY A 29 6.33 5.97 11.17
N MET A 30 6.34 4.68 10.91
CA MET A 30 6.33 4.17 9.54
C MET A 30 4.91 3.84 9.14
N VAL A 31 4.59 4.02 7.86
CA VAL A 31 3.30 3.61 7.35
C VAL A 31 3.46 2.26 6.69
N MET A 32 2.75 1.28 7.19
CA MET A 32 2.84 -0.10 6.72
C MET A 32 1.61 -0.46 5.91
N TYR A 33 1.80 -1.35 4.98
CA TYR A 33 0.71 -1.76 4.09
C TYR A 33 0.81 -3.26 3.82
N ARG A 34 -0.32 -3.97 3.93
CA ARG A 34 -0.37 -5.38 3.59
C ARG A 34 -0.93 -5.51 2.18
N VAL A 35 -0.17 -6.09 1.29
CA VAL A 35 -0.54 -6.24 -0.11
C VAL A 35 -1.76 -7.12 -0.24
N ALA A 36 -2.75 -6.66 -0.99
CA ALA A 36 -3.98 -7.42 -1.22
C ALA A 36 -3.97 -7.99 -2.63
N TYR A 37 -4.79 -8.98 -2.84
CA TYR A 37 -4.90 -9.61 -4.14
C TYR A 37 -5.27 -8.57 -5.19
N GLY A 38 -4.54 -8.58 -6.28
CA GLY A 38 -4.80 -7.65 -7.37
C GLY A 38 -4.06 -6.33 -7.26
N ASP A 39 -3.36 -6.10 -6.16
CA ASP A 39 -2.60 -4.86 -6.03
C ASP A 39 -1.39 -4.88 -6.93
N THR A 40 -1.03 -3.68 -7.42
CA THR A 40 0.27 -3.49 -8.06
C THR A 40 0.99 -2.41 -7.26
N LEU A 41 2.30 -2.39 -7.38
CA LEU A 41 3.07 -1.43 -6.62
C LEU A 41 2.77 0.00 -7.07
N SER A 42 2.48 0.20 -8.36
CA SER A 42 2.14 1.53 -8.83
C SER A 42 0.83 2.02 -8.24
N GLU A 43 -0.13 1.14 -8.04
CA GLU A 43 -1.37 1.54 -7.42
C GLU A 43 -1.21 1.85 -5.94
N ILE A 44 -0.36 1.07 -5.28
CA ILE A 44 -0.06 1.34 -3.89
C ILE A 44 0.64 2.69 -3.76
N ALA A 45 1.60 2.94 -4.64
CA ALA A 45 2.31 4.21 -4.63
C ALA A 45 1.37 5.38 -4.84
N MET A 46 0.42 5.22 -5.74
CA MET A 46 -0.57 6.25 -5.99
C MET A 46 -1.42 6.52 -4.77
N ARG A 47 -1.83 5.48 -4.10
CA ARG A 47 -2.67 5.63 -2.93
C ARG A 47 -1.98 6.44 -1.84
N PHE A 48 -0.67 6.28 -1.70
CA PHE A 48 0.09 6.96 -0.66
C PHE A 48 0.85 8.17 -1.17
N ASN A 49 0.59 8.55 -2.41
CA ASN A 49 1.20 9.73 -3.00
C ASN A 49 2.73 9.64 -2.97
N THR A 50 3.24 8.50 -3.34
CA THR A 50 4.67 8.27 -3.40
C THR A 50 4.99 7.59 -4.73
N THR A 51 6.16 6.99 -4.85
CA THR A 51 6.59 6.35 -6.09
C THR A 51 6.99 4.92 -5.82
N CYS A 52 7.00 4.11 -6.88
CA CYS A 52 7.45 2.73 -6.76
C CYS A 52 8.89 2.66 -6.31
N GLU A 53 9.71 3.57 -6.83
CA GLU A 53 11.11 3.59 -6.46
C GLU A 53 11.30 3.90 -4.99
N ALA A 54 10.50 4.83 -4.47
CA ALA A 54 10.61 5.18 -3.07
C ALA A 54 10.19 4.01 -2.19
N ILE A 55 9.13 3.32 -2.56
CA ILE A 55 8.69 2.17 -1.79
C ILE A 55 9.73 1.06 -1.84
N LYS A 56 10.31 0.84 -3.02
CA LYS A 56 11.36 -0.16 -3.14
C LYS A 56 12.53 0.18 -2.26
N ALA A 57 12.91 1.45 -2.21
CA ALA A 57 14.05 1.86 -1.38
C ALA A 57 13.77 1.63 0.11
N LEU A 58 12.50 1.71 0.51
CA LEU A 58 12.14 1.44 1.90
C LEU A 58 12.09 -0.05 2.21
N ASN A 59 12.09 -0.89 1.20
CA ASN A 59 11.97 -2.35 1.38
C ASN A 59 13.03 -3.08 0.55
N PRO A 60 14.31 -2.79 0.77
CA PRO A 60 15.34 -3.30 -0.13
C PRO A 60 15.50 -4.81 -0.11
N GLU A 61 15.09 -5.44 0.96
CA GLU A 61 15.22 -6.88 1.03
C GLU A 61 14.03 -7.61 0.47
N LEU A 62 12.87 -7.00 0.54
CA LEU A 62 11.66 -7.65 0.10
C LEU A 62 11.33 -7.34 -1.35
N ILE A 63 11.48 -6.09 -1.75
CA ILE A 63 11.13 -5.68 -3.10
C ILE A 63 12.40 -5.55 -3.93
N LYS A 64 12.66 -6.57 -4.75
CA LYS A 64 13.80 -6.55 -5.64
C LYS A 64 13.42 -6.04 -7.01
N ASP A 65 12.15 -6.15 -7.36
CA ASP A 65 11.64 -5.77 -8.67
C ASP A 65 10.31 -5.08 -8.45
N ILE A 66 10.18 -3.85 -8.91
CA ILE A 66 8.95 -3.08 -8.67
C ILE A 66 7.74 -3.71 -9.35
N ASN A 67 7.95 -4.63 -10.27
CA ASN A 67 6.85 -5.30 -10.95
C ASN A 67 6.47 -6.61 -10.27
N MET A 68 7.09 -6.93 -9.15
CA MET A 68 6.86 -8.21 -8.50
C MET A 68 6.62 -8.02 -7.02
N ILE A 69 5.36 -8.03 -6.65
CA ILE A 69 4.97 -8.06 -5.24
C ILE A 69 3.98 -9.20 -5.06
N ARG A 70 3.83 -9.64 -3.83
CA ARG A 70 2.96 -10.77 -3.56
C ARG A 70 1.94 -10.45 -2.51
N VAL A 71 0.81 -11.10 -2.60
CA VAL A 71 -0.28 -10.96 -1.64
C VAL A 71 0.25 -11.27 -0.24
N ASP A 72 -0.22 -10.48 0.71
CA ASP A 72 0.09 -10.62 2.14
C ASP A 72 1.49 -10.16 2.53
N TRP A 73 2.28 -9.69 1.61
CA TRP A 73 3.52 -9.04 2.00
C TRP A 73 3.19 -7.78 2.81
N VAL A 74 3.95 -7.57 3.85
CA VAL A 74 3.84 -6.35 4.65
C VAL A 74 5.00 -5.47 4.25
N ILE A 75 4.70 -4.34 3.64
CA ILE A 75 5.73 -3.44 3.13
C ILE A 75 5.57 -2.07 3.77
N ARG A 76 6.68 -1.35 3.83
CA ARG A 76 6.64 0.02 4.31
C ARG A 76 6.43 0.93 3.10
N VAL A 77 5.49 1.85 3.20
CA VAL A 77 5.19 2.74 2.07
C VAL A 77 5.55 4.19 2.32
N LEU A 78 5.71 4.57 3.57
CA LEU A 78 6.16 5.92 3.90
C LEU A 78 7.07 5.91 5.11
#